data_1fab82571d5a943177c97cf3d2b75d5f
#
_entry.id   1fab82571d5a943177c97cf3d2b75d5f
#
_cell.length_a   1.000
_cell.length_b   1.000
_cell.length_c   1.000
_cell.angle_alpha   90.00
_cell.angle_beta   90.00
_cell.angle_gamma   90.00
#
_symmetry.space_group_name_H-M   'P 1'
#
loop_
_entity.id
_entity.type
_entity.pdbx_description
1 polymer ?
#
loop_
_entity_poly.entity_id
_entity_poly.type
_entity_poly.pdbx_seq_one_letter_code
_entity_poly.pdbx_strand_id
1 'polypeptide(L)'
;MEVEAFNQKILNVLSKGTFIIPDYQREYDWDESEISELLDDLENISTRESYFIGHMVFEGKFTGNTFKVIDGQQRITTLTIMLSVIRDIFYEKGLDNLGDAINDKFIFSKDMNN
;
A
#
# COMPACT_ATOMS: atom_id res chain seq x y z
N MET A 1 7.68 -17.39 -17.40
CA MET A 1 7.29 -16.66 -16.17
C MET A 1 6.29 -17.52 -15.39
N GLU A 2 6.59 -17.74 -14.14
CA GLU A 2 5.64 -18.42 -13.27
C GLU A 2 4.71 -17.39 -12.64
N VAL A 3 3.43 -17.72 -12.61
CA VAL A 3 2.43 -16.88 -11.94
C VAL A 3 1.88 -17.65 -10.76
N GLU A 4 1.99 -17.07 -9.60
CA GLU A 4 1.45 -17.65 -8.37
C GLU A 4 0.39 -16.70 -7.81
N ALA A 5 -0.70 -17.25 -7.31
CA ALA A 5 -1.78 -16.48 -6.75
C ALA A 5 -1.90 -16.76 -5.25
N PHE A 6 -2.00 -15.68 -4.47
CA PHE A 6 -2.09 -15.76 -3.03
C PHE A 6 -3.18 -14.83 -2.51
N ASN A 7 -3.88 -15.27 -1.48
CA ASN A 7 -4.73 -14.38 -0.70
C ASN A 7 -3.88 -13.80 0.42
N GLN A 8 -3.72 -12.48 0.42
CA GLN A 8 -2.89 -11.79 1.39
C GLN A 8 -3.62 -10.59 1.97
N LYS A 9 -3.37 -10.30 3.23
CA LYS A 9 -3.86 -9.06 3.84
C LYS A 9 -3.02 -7.90 3.33
N ILE A 10 -3.68 -6.79 2.99
CA ILE A 10 -2.99 -5.68 2.34
C ILE A 10 -1.85 -5.09 3.18
N LEU A 11 -2.02 -5.00 4.48
CA LEU A 11 -0.96 -4.45 5.33
C LEU A 11 0.26 -5.38 5.36
N ASN A 12 0.03 -6.69 5.29
CA ASN A 12 1.16 -7.63 5.20
C ASN A 12 1.89 -7.47 3.89
N VAL A 13 1.16 -7.26 2.79
CA VAL A 13 1.77 -7.04 1.48
C VAL A 13 2.60 -5.76 1.50
N LEU A 14 2.01 -4.65 1.95
CA LEU A 14 2.70 -3.36 1.95
C LEU A 14 3.93 -3.32 2.85
N SER A 15 4.00 -4.18 3.85
CA SER A 15 5.16 -4.24 4.74
C SER A 15 6.27 -5.16 4.27
N LYS A 16 6.08 -5.89 3.18
CA LYS A 16 7.06 -6.88 2.72
C LYS A 16 8.33 -6.28 2.13
N GLY A 17 8.26 -5.08 1.59
CA GLY A 17 9.42 -4.50 0.96
C GLY A 17 9.11 -3.22 0.21
N THR A 18 9.91 -2.97 -0.80
CA THR A 18 9.81 -1.78 -1.63
C THR A 18 9.04 -2.10 -2.90
N PHE A 19 8.07 -1.25 -3.23
CA PHE A 19 7.26 -1.39 -4.43
C PHE A 19 7.66 -0.33 -5.43
N ILE A 20 7.96 -0.75 -6.66
CA ILE A 20 8.39 0.13 -7.73
C ILE A 20 7.28 0.19 -8.78
N ILE A 21 6.89 1.40 -9.15
CA ILE A 21 5.95 1.62 -10.24
C ILE A 21 6.76 2.00 -11.47
N PRO A 22 6.82 1.12 -12.48
CA PRO A 22 7.64 1.39 -13.66
C PRO A 22 7.13 2.60 -14.45
N ASP A 23 8.04 3.32 -15.08
CA ASP A 23 7.72 4.52 -15.84
C ASP A 23 6.83 4.26 -17.04
N TYR A 24 6.88 3.06 -17.59
CA TYR A 24 6.09 2.72 -18.78
C TYR A 24 4.61 2.51 -18.47
N GLN A 25 4.23 2.55 -17.20
CA GLN A 25 2.84 2.42 -16.80
C GLN A 25 2.16 3.78 -16.85
N ARG A 26 0.84 3.77 -16.91
CA ARG A 26 0.11 5.04 -16.99
C ARG A 26 0.22 5.83 -15.70
N GLU A 27 0.07 7.14 -15.82
CA GLU A 27 0.13 8.06 -14.69
C GLU A 27 -1.04 7.83 -13.73
N TYR A 28 -0.87 8.32 -12.50
CA TYR A 28 -1.92 8.28 -11.51
C TYR A 28 -3.13 9.08 -12.02
N ASP A 29 -4.26 8.42 -12.18
CA ASP A 29 -5.46 9.05 -12.72
C ASP A 29 -6.71 8.83 -11.87
N TRP A 30 -6.56 8.30 -10.66
CA TRP A 30 -7.70 8.21 -9.77
C TRP A 30 -8.17 9.60 -9.38
N ASP A 31 -9.47 9.81 -9.45
CA ASP A 31 -10.07 11.06 -9.01
C ASP A 31 -10.86 10.84 -7.71
N GLU A 32 -11.61 11.87 -7.33
CA GLU A 32 -12.34 11.84 -6.09
C GLU A 32 -13.33 10.67 -6.01
N SER A 33 -13.92 10.27 -7.11
CA SER A 33 -14.91 9.20 -7.09
C SER A 33 -14.31 7.84 -6.75
N GLU A 34 -13.15 7.50 -7.32
CA GLU A 34 -12.48 6.24 -7.00
C GLU A 34 -11.96 6.23 -5.57
N ILE A 35 -11.44 7.36 -5.11
CA ILE A 35 -10.94 7.48 -3.74
C ILE A 35 -12.09 7.38 -2.74
N SER A 36 -13.20 8.05 -3.00
CA SER A 36 -14.38 7.97 -2.14
C SER A 36 -14.93 6.55 -2.06
N GLU A 37 -14.96 5.85 -3.18
CA GLU A 37 -15.42 4.47 -3.21
C GLU A 37 -14.54 3.58 -2.34
N LEU A 38 -13.22 3.73 -2.45
CA LEU A 38 -12.29 2.97 -1.62
C LEU A 38 -12.47 3.28 -0.14
N LEU A 39 -12.60 4.55 0.22
CA LEU A 39 -12.80 4.95 1.61
C LEU A 39 -14.12 4.41 2.18
N ASP A 40 -15.19 4.46 1.39
CA ASP A 40 -16.48 3.91 1.81
C ASP A 40 -16.39 2.41 2.05
N ASP A 41 -15.71 1.71 1.16
CA ASP A 41 -15.51 0.27 1.31
C ASP A 41 -14.72 -0.04 2.58
N LEU A 42 -13.67 0.72 2.86
CA LEU A 42 -12.86 0.52 4.06
C LEU A 42 -13.64 0.81 5.34
N GLU A 43 -14.51 1.82 5.33
CA GLU A 43 -15.36 2.09 6.49
C GLU A 43 -16.33 0.95 6.76
N ASN A 44 -16.85 0.34 5.71
CA ASN A 44 -17.87 -0.70 5.83
C ASN A 44 -17.30 -2.06 6.23
N ILE A 45 -16.00 -2.25 6.22
CA ILE A 45 -15.38 -3.52 6.62
C ILE A 45 -15.10 -3.62 8.12
N SER A 46 -15.35 -2.56 8.87
CA SER A 46 -14.96 -2.50 10.29
C SER A 46 -15.51 -3.65 11.12
N THR A 47 -16.63 -4.25 10.72
CA THR A 47 -17.25 -5.37 11.44
C THR A 47 -17.05 -6.71 10.74
N ARG A 48 -16.33 -6.74 9.65
CA ARG A 48 -16.10 -7.95 8.87
C ARG A 48 -14.70 -8.47 9.09
N GLU A 49 -14.54 -9.78 8.93
CA GLU A 49 -13.23 -10.41 9.07
C GLU A 49 -12.28 -10.06 7.94
N SER A 50 -12.81 -9.87 6.73
CA SER A 50 -11.98 -9.55 5.58
C SER A 50 -12.79 -8.84 4.51
N TYR A 51 -12.08 -8.13 3.64
CA TYR A 51 -12.64 -7.44 2.51
C TYR A 51 -11.71 -7.61 1.32
N PHE A 52 -12.28 -7.93 0.16
CA PHE A 52 -11.51 -8.09 -1.06
C PHE A 52 -11.29 -6.72 -1.70
N ILE A 53 -10.06 -6.23 -1.66
CA ILE A 53 -9.71 -4.92 -2.23
C ILE A 53 -9.58 -4.99 -3.75
N GLY A 54 -9.22 -6.15 -4.27
CA GLY A 54 -9.02 -6.34 -5.69
C GLY A 54 -7.76 -7.12 -5.99
N HIS A 55 -7.55 -7.42 -7.25
CA HIS A 55 -6.35 -8.12 -7.67
C HIS A 55 -5.20 -7.16 -7.83
N MET A 56 -4.01 -7.61 -7.45
CA MET A 56 -2.77 -6.89 -7.69
C MET A 56 -1.77 -7.90 -8.24
N VAL A 57 -0.93 -7.43 -9.16
CA VAL A 57 0.09 -8.28 -9.77
C VAL A 57 1.45 -7.64 -9.53
N PHE A 58 2.35 -8.40 -8.94
CA PHE A 58 3.71 -7.96 -8.66
C PHE A 58 4.71 -8.86 -9.35
N GLU A 59 5.81 -8.29 -9.78
CA GLU A 59 6.95 -9.03 -10.31
C GLU A 59 8.08 -8.95 -9.30
N GLY A 60 8.54 -10.09 -8.82
CA GLY A 60 9.61 -10.18 -7.84
C GLY A 60 9.62 -11.56 -7.22
N LYS A 61 10.62 -11.81 -6.38
CA LYS A 61 10.72 -13.08 -5.66
C LYS A 61 10.16 -12.92 -4.26
N PHE A 62 9.43 -13.91 -3.79
CA PHE A 62 8.89 -13.91 -2.44
C PHE A 62 9.96 -13.76 -1.38
N THR A 63 11.16 -14.29 -1.66
CA THR A 63 12.29 -14.17 -0.76
C THR A 63 13.02 -12.84 -0.86
N GLY A 64 12.66 -12.02 -1.86
CA GLY A 64 13.23 -10.70 -2.03
C GLY A 64 12.42 -9.63 -1.30
N ASN A 65 12.90 -8.40 -1.41
CA ASN A 65 12.26 -7.26 -0.77
C ASN A 65 11.96 -6.12 -1.73
N THR A 66 12.04 -6.38 -3.04
CA THR A 66 11.74 -5.38 -4.06
C THR A 66 10.77 -5.99 -5.07
N PHE A 67 9.66 -5.29 -5.31
CA PHE A 67 8.60 -5.77 -6.19
C PHE A 67 8.22 -4.68 -7.18
N LYS A 68 8.08 -5.07 -8.45
CA LYS A 68 7.51 -4.16 -9.46
C LYS A 68 6.00 -4.33 -9.46
N VAL A 69 5.28 -3.23 -9.43
CA VAL A 69 3.81 -3.26 -9.47
C VAL A 69 3.36 -3.29 -10.92
N ILE A 70 2.85 -4.41 -11.35
CA ILE A 70 2.39 -4.62 -12.74
C ILE A 70 0.92 -4.23 -12.86
N ASP A 71 0.10 -4.59 -11.89
CA ASP A 71 -1.31 -4.24 -11.85
C ASP A 71 -1.66 -3.81 -10.42
N GLY A 72 -2.60 -2.88 -10.30
CA GLY A 72 -2.99 -2.33 -9.01
C GLY A 72 -2.19 -1.10 -8.61
N GLN A 73 -1.51 -0.46 -9.56
CA GLN A 73 -0.65 0.70 -9.27
C GLN A 73 -1.40 1.85 -8.64
N GLN A 74 -2.59 2.18 -9.15
CA GLN A 74 -3.40 3.28 -8.61
C GLN A 74 -3.80 3.01 -7.16
N ARG A 75 -4.18 1.78 -6.88
CA ARG A 75 -4.61 1.36 -5.55
C ARG A 75 -3.46 1.37 -4.54
N ILE A 76 -2.32 0.83 -4.92
CA ILE A 76 -1.11 0.84 -4.08
C ILE A 76 -0.70 2.29 -3.77
N THR A 77 -0.70 3.14 -4.78
CA THR A 77 -0.34 4.55 -4.61
C THR A 77 -1.32 5.24 -3.66
N THR A 78 -2.61 5.02 -3.85
CA THR A 78 -3.63 5.63 -3.01
C THR A 78 -3.52 5.16 -1.56
N LEU A 79 -3.32 3.86 -1.34
CA LEU A 79 -3.17 3.31 0.00
C LEU A 79 -1.93 3.86 0.70
N THR A 80 -0.84 4.01 -0.03
CA THR A 80 0.39 4.59 0.52
C THR A 80 0.19 6.05 0.92
N ILE A 81 -0.50 6.83 0.08
CA ILE A 81 -0.82 8.21 0.41
C ILE A 81 -1.70 8.27 1.66
N MET A 82 -2.70 7.40 1.77
CA MET A 82 -3.57 7.35 2.94
C MET A 82 -2.78 7.07 4.22
N LEU A 83 -1.87 6.11 4.16
CA LEU A 83 -1.02 5.79 5.31
C LEU A 83 -0.13 6.99 5.69
N SER A 84 0.37 7.71 4.69
CA SER A 84 1.17 8.92 4.94
C SER A 84 0.35 10.00 5.66
N VAL A 85 -0.90 10.18 5.26
CA VAL A 85 -1.80 11.14 5.90
C VAL A 85 -2.08 10.73 7.35
N ILE A 86 -2.35 9.45 7.59
CA ILE A 86 -2.59 8.94 8.94
C ILE A 86 -1.34 9.16 9.81
N ARG A 87 -0.16 8.87 9.29
CA ARG A 87 1.10 9.13 9.97
C ARG A 87 1.20 10.60 10.40
N ASP A 88 0.91 11.52 9.47
CA ASP A 88 1.02 12.95 9.74
C ASP A 88 0.00 13.39 10.79
N ILE A 89 -1.20 12.84 10.77
CA ILE A 89 -2.21 13.12 11.79
C ILE A 89 -1.73 12.66 13.16
N PHE A 90 -1.11 11.49 13.26
CA PHE A 90 -0.55 11.03 14.52
C PHE A 90 0.50 12.00 15.04
N TYR A 91 1.40 12.46 14.17
CA TYR A 91 2.41 13.45 14.59
C TYR A 91 1.79 14.74 15.08
N GLU A 92 0.77 15.23 14.39
CA GLU A 92 0.08 16.44 14.80
C GLU A 92 -0.56 16.33 16.18
N LYS A 93 -1.02 15.14 16.52
CA LYS A 93 -1.66 14.86 17.81
C LYS A 93 -0.67 14.49 18.92
N GLY A 94 0.63 14.54 18.63
CA GLY A 94 1.65 14.17 19.60
C GLY A 94 1.81 12.68 19.80
N LEU A 95 1.26 11.87 18.92
CA LEU A 95 1.35 10.41 18.99
C LEU A 95 2.51 9.92 18.14
N ASP A 96 3.72 10.38 18.45
CA ASP A 96 4.89 10.18 17.61
C ASP A 96 5.25 8.70 17.43
N ASN A 97 5.06 7.89 18.46
CA ASN A 97 5.36 6.46 18.34
C ASN A 97 4.48 5.78 17.30
N LEU A 98 3.21 6.17 17.21
CA LEU A 98 2.30 5.63 16.22
C LEU A 98 2.65 6.12 14.82
N GLY A 99 3.01 7.39 14.70
CA GLY A 99 3.48 7.94 13.42
C GLY A 99 4.75 7.25 12.94
N ASP A 100 5.71 7.05 13.83
CA ASP A 100 6.96 6.36 13.51
C ASP A 100 6.71 4.93 13.06
N ALA A 101 5.80 4.23 13.71
CA ALA A 101 5.47 2.86 13.34
C ALA A 101 4.96 2.77 11.89
N ILE A 102 4.09 3.69 11.49
CA ILE A 102 3.60 3.72 10.12
C ILE A 102 4.71 4.09 9.15
N ASN A 103 5.48 5.12 9.48
CA ASN A 103 6.56 5.58 8.63
C ASN A 103 7.58 4.47 8.36
N ASP A 104 8.04 3.82 9.41
CA ASP A 104 9.10 2.82 9.30
C ASP A 104 8.63 1.54 8.63
N LYS A 105 7.37 1.19 8.80
CA LYS A 105 6.84 -0.06 8.28
C LYS A 105 6.34 0.03 6.84
N PHE A 106 5.77 1.17 6.45
CA PHE A 106 5.08 1.27 5.17
C PHE A 106 5.59 2.37 4.24
N ILE A 107 6.23 3.40 4.75
CA ILE A 107 6.55 4.59 3.95
C ILE A 107 8.02 4.67 3.59
N PHE A 108 8.91 4.50 4.57
CA PHE A 108 10.34 4.71 4.38
C PHE A 108 11.11 3.45 4.75
N SER A 109 12.04 3.05 3.85
CA SER A 109 12.93 1.94 4.12
C SER A 109 14.36 2.47 4.28
N LYS A 110 14.96 2.21 5.42
CA LYS A 110 16.35 2.61 5.67
C LYS A 110 17.33 1.86 4.77
N ASP A 111 16.95 0.69 4.33
CA ASP A 111 17.83 -0.13 3.47
C ASP A 111 18.03 0.51 2.10
N MET A 112 17.16 1.37 1.68
CA MET A 112 17.24 2.04 0.40
C MET A 112 18.32 3.13 0.37
N ASN A 113 18.84 3.53 1.51
CA ASN A 113 19.78 4.64 1.61
C ASN A 113 21.23 4.19 1.71
N ASN A 114 21.47 2.94 1.57
CA ASN A 114 22.82 2.40 1.64
C ASN A 114 23.54 2.46 0.32
#